data_1dc64f6e2e4d425830e92c51f9718feb
#
_entry.id   1dc64f6e2e4d425830e92c51f9718feb
#
_cell.length_a   1.000
_cell.length_b   1.000
_cell.length_c   1.000
_cell.angle_alpha   90.00
_cell.angle_beta   90.00
_cell.angle_gamma   90.00
#
_symmetry.space_group_name_H-M   'P 1'
#
loop_
_entity.id
_entity.type
_entity.pdbx_description
1 polymer ?
#
loop_
_entity_poly.entity_id
_entity_poly.type
_entity_poly.pdbx_seq_one_letter_code
_entity_poly.pdbx_strand_id
1 'polypeptide(L)'
;MTESVHIERWAHTFKILSDPTRLSLLTAIHHAGQNVLTVSELAETTGLRIPTTSAALRVMEGNGTVAAMRDGRNIYYAIADESIHRLLHWIGSTHDGTRQRERGRASERASGKEDPSIEEKHPG
;
A
#
# COMPACT_ATOMS: atom_id res chain seq x y z
N MET A 1 -32.86 -5.25 -0.73
CA MET A 1 -31.93 -5.68 -0.93
C MET A 1 -30.62 -5.10 -0.66
N THR A 2 -30.09 -5.64 0.38
CA THR A 2 -28.81 -5.24 0.91
C THR A 2 -27.71 -5.43 -0.10
N GLU A 3 -27.80 -6.49 -0.89
CA GLU A 3 -26.75 -6.80 -1.85
C GLU A 3 -26.66 -5.74 -2.96
N SER A 4 -27.78 -5.18 -3.42
CA SER A 4 -27.68 -4.19 -4.49
C SER A 4 -27.00 -2.92 -4.01
N VAL A 5 -27.23 -2.52 -2.77
CA VAL A 5 -26.55 -1.37 -2.19
C VAL A 5 -25.04 -1.64 -2.13
N HIS A 6 -24.68 -2.84 -1.73
CA HIS A 6 -23.28 -3.20 -1.61
C HIS A 6 -22.59 -3.32 -2.97
N ILE A 7 -23.32 -3.73 -4.01
CA ILE A 7 -22.75 -3.85 -5.34
C ILE A 7 -22.28 -2.50 -5.86
N GLU A 8 -23.09 -1.45 -5.72
CA GLU A 8 -22.68 -0.13 -6.19
C GLU A 8 -21.45 0.37 -5.42
N ARG A 9 -21.46 0.14 -4.13
CA ARG A 9 -20.33 0.53 -3.28
C ARG A 9 -19.05 -0.21 -3.67
N TRP A 10 -19.16 -1.51 -3.90
CA TRP A 10 -18.01 -2.31 -4.29
C TRP A 10 -17.53 -1.94 -5.68
N ALA A 11 -18.44 -1.66 -6.60
CA ALA A 11 -18.05 -1.23 -7.94
C ALA A 11 -17.25 0.07 -7.88
N HIS A 12 -17.66 1.01 -7.03
CA HIS A 12 -16.93 2.25 -6.83
C HIS A 12 -15.53 1.97 -6.25
N THR A 13 -15.46 1.10 -5.27
CA THR A 13 -14.21 0.73 -4.64
C THR A 13 -13.25 0.10 -5.64
N PHE A 14 -13.74 -0.83 -6.45
CA PHE A 14 -12.90 -1.47 -7.45
C PHE A 14 -12.46 -0.49 -8.53
N LYS A 15 -13.31 0.48 -8.87
CA LYS A 15 -12.92 1.49 -9.83
C LYS A 15 -11.74 2.30 -9.33
N ILE A 16 -11.75 2.68 -8.06
CA ILE A 16 -10.63 3.40 -7.47
C ILE A 16 -9.38 2.54 -7.51
N LEU A 17 -9.48 1.28 -7.10
CA LEU A 17 -8.33 0.40 -7.00
C LEU A 17 -7.82 -0.07 -8.35
N SER A 18 -8.59 0.09 -9.42
CA SER A 18 -8.16 -0.37 -10.74
C SER A 18 -7.10 0.53 -11.38
N ASP A 19 -6.90 1.73 -10.85
CA ASP A 19 -5.87 2.63 -11.36
C ASP A 19 -4.53 2.33 -10.67
N PRO A 20 -3.47 2.05 -11.43
CA PRO A 20 -2.19 1.67 -10.82
C PRO A 20 -1.60 2.74 -9.90
N THR A 21 -1.74 4.01 -10.27
CA THR A 21 -1.23 5.10 -9.45
C THR A 21 -1.93 5.12 -8.10
N ARG A 22 -3.27 5.05 -8.12
CA ARG A 22 -4.04 5.07 -6.87
C ARG A 22 -3.76 3.82 -6.04
N LEU A 23 -3.70 2.67 -6.70
CA LEU A 23 -3.43 1.43 -5.98
C LEU A 23 -2.06 1.45 -5.32
N SER A 24 -1.05 1.96 -6.03
CA SER A 24 0.30 2.08 -5.47
C SER A 24 0.31 2.96 -4.23
N LEU A 25 -0.34 4.12 -4.32
CA LEU A 25 -0.34 5.05 -3.20
C LEU A 25 -1.09 4.49 -2.00
N LEU A 26 -2.25 3.89 -2.25
CA LEU A 26 -3.05 3.31 -1.17
C LEU A 26 -2.34 2.13 -0.51
N THR A 27 -1.67 1.32 -1.31
CA THR A 27 -0.88 0.21 -0.79
C THR A 27 0.26 0.71 0.09
N ALA A 28 0.94 1.77 -0.35
CA ALA A 28 2.03 2.36 0.42
C ALA A 28 1.53 2.92 1.76
N ILE A 29 0.39 3.61 1.74
CA ILE A 29 -0.20 4.14 2.97
C ILE A 29 -0.57 3.01 3.91
N HIS A 30 -1.23 1.98 3.38
CA HIS A 30 -1.65 0.85 4.21
C HIS A 30 -0.46 0.13 4.81
N HIS A 31 0.57 -0.09 4.02
CA HIS A 31 1.74 -0.83 4.45
C HIS A 31 2.54 -0.07 5.52
N ALA A 32 2.68 1.24 5.35
CA ALA A 32 3.44 2.07 6.29
C ALA A 32 2.65 2.37 7.57
N GLY A 33 1.33 2.41 7.45
CA GLY A 33 0.47 2.78 8.58
C GLY A 33 -0.20 4.11 8.34
N GLN A 34 -1.25 4.34 9.11
CA GLN A 34 -2.03 5.57 8.97
C GLN A 34 -1.23 6.77 9.44
N ASN A 35 -1.23 7.83 8.65
CA ASN A 35 -0.61 9.10 9.00
C ASN A 35 0.89 9.00 9.25
N VAL A 36 1.58 8.11 8.51
CA VAL A 36 3.02 7.92 8.66
C VAL A 36 3.80 8.62 7.55
N LEU A 37 3.30 8.55 6.29
CA LEU A 37 4.05 9.06 5.16
C LEU A 37 3.50 10.39 4.67
N THR A 38 4.42 11.30 4.37
CA THR A 38 4.12 12.57 3.71
C THR A 38 4.02 12.36 2.21
N VAL A 39 3.61 13.43 1.48
CA VAL A 39 3.53 13.37 0.02
C VAL A 39 4.87 13.01 -0.59
N SER A 40 5.95 13.64 -0.13
CA SER A 40 7.29 13.35 -0.65
C SER A 40 7.69 11.90 -0.40
N GLU A 41 7.41 11.42 0.80
CA GLU A 41 7.75 10.05 1.16
C GLU A 41 6.92 9.04 0.37
N LEU A 42 5.64 9.36 0.14
CA LEU A 42 4.79 8.51 -0.69
C LEU A 42 5.29 8.47 -2.13
N ALA A 43 5.70 9.61 -2.67
CA ALA A 43 6.26 9.67 -4.01
C ALA A 43 7.53 8.81 -4.09
N GLU A 44 8.39 8.93 -3.10
CA GLU A 44 9.63 8.17 -3.06
C GLU A 44 9.37 6.68 -2.96
N THR A 45 8.46 6.29 -2.06
CA THR A 45 8.14 4.89 -1.83
C THR A 45 7.56 4.22 -3.06
N THR A 46 6.73 4.95 -3.80
CA THR A 46 6.03 4.40 -4.96
C THR A 46 6.79 4.58 -6.27
N GLY A 47 7.82 5.42 -6.27
CA GLY A 47 8.53 5.75 -7.50
C GLY A 47 7.79 6.72 -8.40
N LEU A 48 6.75 7.36 -7.88
CA LEU A 48 5.96 8.33 -8.64
C LEU A 48 6.56 9.73 -8.49
N ARG A 49 6.26 10.59 -9.45
CA ARG A 49 6.68 11.98 -9.35
C ARG A 49 5.82 12.71 -8.32
N ILE A 50 6.42 13.68 -7.65
CA ILE A 50 5.71 14.42 -6.60
C ILE A 50 4.43 15.09 -7.13
N PRO A 51 4.43 15.78 -8.29
CA PRO A 51 3.18 16.38 -8.79
C PRO A 51 2.09 15.34 -9.07
N THR A 52 2.46 14.18 -9.60
CA THR A 52 1.51 13.10 -9.85
C THR A 52 0.94 12.58 -8.54
N THR A 53 1.80 12.39 -7.56
CA THR A 53 1.41 11.92 -6.23
C THR A 53 0.46 12.91 -5.56
N SER A 54 0.83 14.19 -5.59
CA SER A 54 0.03 15.24 -4.96
C SER A 54 -1.34 15.35 -5.61
N ALA A 55 -1.40 15.30 -6.95
CA ALA A 55 -2.67 15.39 -7.66
C ALA A 55 -3.58 14.21 -7.34
N ALA A 56 -3.02 13.00 -7.32
CA ALA A 56 -3.80 11.81 -7.03
C ALA A 56 -4.34 11.83 -5.61
N LEU A 57 -3.51 12.27 -4.66
CA LEU A 57 -3.93 12.33 -3.26
C LEU A 57 -5.04 13.36 -3.05
N ARG A 58 -4.95 14.49 -3.74
CA ARG A 58 -6.00 15.51 -3.65
C ARG A 58 -7.34 14.99 -4.16
N VAL A 59 -7.31 14.28 -5.29
CA VAL A 59 -8.54 13.70 -5.83
C VAL A 59 -9.11 12.69 -4.85
N MET A 60 -8.27 11.82 -4.30
CA MET A 60 -8.73 10.81 -3.37
C MET A 60 -9.22 11.41 -2.06
N GLU A 61 -8.62 12.51 -1.62
CA GLU A 61 -9.10 13.22 -0.45
C GLU A 61 -10.47 13.81 -0.72
N GLY A 62 -10.65 14.40 -1.90
CA GLY A 62 -11.92 14.99 -2.27
C GLY A 62 -13.06 14.01 -2.35
N ASN A 63 -12.80 12.76 -2.71
CA ASN A 63 -13.87 11.75 -2.81
C ASN A 63 -13.94 10.84 -1.58
N GLY A 64 -13.20 11.16 -0.52
CA GLY A 64 -13.33 10.41 0.73
C GLY A 64 -12.51 9.14 0.82
N THR A 65 -11.66 8.88 -0.16
CA THR A 65 -10.84 7.68 -0.14
C THR A 65 -9.73 7.78 0.91
N VAL A 66 -9.10 8.94 0.99
CA VAL A 66 -8.07 9.21 1.99
C VAL A 66 -8.42 10.47 2.77
N ALA A 67 -7.83 10.60 3.95
CA ALA A 67 -7.95 11.78 4.78
C ALA A 67 -6.55 12.34 5.03
N ALA A 68 -6.44 13.67 4.98
CA ALA A 68 -5.18 14.35 5.21
C ALA A 68 -5.11 14.80 6.65
N MET A 69 -3.94 14.65 7.25
CA MET A 69 -3.66 15.18 8.59
C MET A 69 -2.49 16.14 8.48
N ARG A 70 -2.71 17.38 8.89
CA ARG A 70 -1.68 18.40 8.80
C ARG A 70 -0.97 18.54 10.14
N ASP A 71 0.34 18.58 10.08
CA ASP A 71 1.18 18.77 11.27
C ASP A 71 2.31 19.69 10.87
N GLY A 72 2.17 20.97 11.19
CA GLY A 72 3.12 21.97 10.76
C GLY A 72 3.12 22.10 9.26
N ARG A 73 4.30 21.90 8.65
CA ARG A 73 4.45 21.96 7.20
C ARG A 73 4.15 20.64 6.52
N ASN A 74 3.99 19.59 7.29
CA ASN A 74 3.85 18.25 6.74
C ASN A 74 2.38 17.86 6.64
N ILE A 75 2.07 17.11 5.61
CA ILE A 75 0.73 16.55 5.43
C ILE A 75 0.91 15.05 5.32
N TYR A 76 0.22 14.34 6.21
CA TYR A 76 0.23 12.88 6.24
C TYR A 76 -1.12 12.37 5.78
N TYR A 77 -1.15 11.13 5.32
CA TYR A 77 -2.36 10.58 4.75
C TYR A 77 -2.74 9.27 5.40
N ALA A 78 -4.04 9.06 5.52
CA ALA A 78 -4.62 7.82 6.04
C ALA A 78 -5.72 7.38 5.09
N ILE A 79 -5.95 6.07 5.02
CA ILE A 79 -7.06 5.55 4.25
C ILE A 79 -8.33 5.77 5.06
N ALA A 80 -9.29 6.49 4.47
CA ALA A 80 -10.54 6.83 5.14
C ALA A 80 -11.67 5.89 4.76
N ASP A 81 -11.59 5.25 3.60
CA ASP A 81 -12.64 4.37 3.10
C ASP A 81 -12.45 2.97 3.69
N GLU A 82 -13.45 2.53 4.45
CA GLU A 82 -13.38 1.26 5.16
C GLU A 82 -13.28 0.07 4.20
N SER A 83 -14.00 0.12 3.08
CA SER A 83 -13.98 -0.97 2.11
C SER A 83 -12.60 -1.12 1.49
N ILE A 84 -11.97 0.00 1.17
CA ILE A 84 -10.62 0.00 0.60
C ILE A 84 -9.63 -0.52 1.64
N HIS A 85 -9.76 -0.06 2.88
CA HIS A 85 -8.88 -0.51 3.94
C HIS A 85 -8.95 -2.04 4.11
N ARG A 86 -10.16 -2.59 4.10
CA ARG A 86 -10.35 -4.03 4.25
C ARG A 86 -9.75 -4.81 3.11
N LEU A 87 -9.97 -4.33 1.87
CA LEU A 87 -9.42 -5.02 0.69
C LEU A 87 -7.91 -5.00 0.71
N LEU A 88 -7.32 -3.86 1.02
CA LEU A 88 -5.87 -3.75 1.09
C LEU A 88 -5.29 -4.62 2.19
N HIS A 89 -5.98 -4.69 3.31
CA HIS A 89 -5.54 -5.54 4.40
C HIS A 89 -5.53 -7.01 3.96
N TRP A 90 -6.59 -7.43 3.29
CA TRP A 90 -6.69 -8.82 2.82
C TRP A 90 -5.63 -9.13 1.76
N ILE A 91 -5.50 -8.24 0.77
CA ILE A 91 -4.49 -8.40 -0.29
C ILE A 91 -3.10 -8.40 0.30
N GLY A 92 -2.84 -7.46 1.20
CA GLY A 92 -1.56 -7.31 1.84
C GLY A 92 -1.16 -8.50 2.70
N SER A 93 -2.10 -9.05 3.43
CA SER A 93 -1.82 -10.22 4.27
C SER A 93 -1.35 -11.39 3.44
N THR A 94 -2.05 -11.66 2.34
CA THR A 94 -1.70 -12.75 1.44
C THR A 94 -0.33 -12.50 0.82
N HIS A 95 -0.13 -11.27 0.34
CA HIS A 95 1.11 -10.90 -0.32
C HIS A 95 2.27 -10.85 0.67
N ASP A 96 2.03 -10.32 1.87
CA ASP A 96 3.07 -10.21 2.89
C ASP A 96 3.60 -11.57 3.30
N GLY A 97 2.72 -12.56 3.42
CA GLY A 97 3.16 -13.91 3.73
C GLY A 97 4.16 -14.43 2.73
N THR A 98 3.86 -14.24 1.45
CA THR A 98 4.76 -14.64 0.38
C THR A 98 6.07 -13.85 0.43
N ARG A 99 5.93 -12.54 0.62
CA ARG A 99 7.09 -11.65 0.64
C ARG A 99 8.02 -11.97 1.81
N GLN A 100 7.45 -12.26 2.96
CA GLN A 100 8.25 -12.61 4.12
C GLN A 100 9.03 -13.90 3.91
N ARG A 101 8.42 -14.87 3.26
CA ARG A 101 9.13 -16.10 2.93
C ARG A 101 10.28 -15.83 1.98
N GLU A 102 10.06 -15.00 0.99
CA GLU A 102 11.10 -14.64 0.03
C GLU A 102 12.23 -13.88 0.70
N ARG A 103 11.90 -12.98 1.61
CA ARG A 103 12.94 -12.28 2.35
C ARG A 103 13.74 -13.21 3.23
N GLY A 104 13.06 -14.16 3.86
CA GLY A 104 13.74 -15.16 4.67
C GLY A 104 14.74 -15.93 3.85
N ARG A 105 14.35 -16.37 2.67
CA ARG A 105 15.28 -17.09 1.80
C ARG A 105 16.45 -16.23 1.36
N ALA A 106 16.16 -14.98 1.01
CA ALA A 106 17.21 -14.07 0.58
C ALA A 106 18.19 -13.80 1.72
N SER A 107 17.66 -13.62 2.92
CA SER A 107 18.48 -13.38 4.08
C SER A 107 19.36 -14.57 4.39
N GLU A 108 18.81 -15.77 4.30
CA GLU A 108 19.57 -16.99 4.54
C GLU A 108 20.68 -17.15 3.53
N ARG A 109 20.43 -16.86 2.26
CA ARG A 109 21.48 -16.93 1.25
C ARG A 109 22.57 -15.92 1.50
N ALA A 110 22.19 -14.73 1.94
CA ALA A 110 23.17 -13.67 2.19
C ALA A 110 24.06 -13.99 3.37
N SER A 111 23.49 -14.57 4.44
CA SER A 111 24.27 -14.87 5.62
C SER A 111 24.98 -16.22 5.52
N GLY A 112 24.38 -17.12 4.83
CA GLY A 112 25.00 -18.42 4.63
C GLY A 112 26.15 -18.33 3.69
N LYS A 113 26.42 -17.39 3.51
CA LYS A 113 27.21 -16.99 2.65
C LYS A 113 28.00 -17.57 2.35
N GLU A 114 26.47 -17.56 3.17
CA GLU A 114 25.82 -17.97 2.91
C GLU A 114 25.47 -18.53 2.39
N ASP A 115 25.99 -18.83 2.70
CA ASP A 115 25.18 -19.48 2.40
C ASP A 115 25.04 -19.95 1.82
N PRO A 116 26.05 -20.30 2.02
CA PRO A 116 25.33 -20.67 1.59
C PRO A 116 24.89 -21.38 1.28
N SER A 117 25.20 -21.36 1.53
CA SER A 117 24.40 -21.84 1.29
C SER A 117 23.72 -22.09 1.13
N ILE A 118 24.19 -21.86 1.45
CA ILE A 118 23.20 -21.98 1.45
C ILE A 118 22.67 -22.01 1.07
N GLU A 119 22.95 -21.77 1.29
CA GLU A 119 22.08 -21.85 1.05
C GLU A 119 21.54 -21.93 0.65
N GLU A 120 22.10 -21.88 0.91
CA GLU A 120 21.27 -22.04 0.75
C GLU A 120 20.77 -22.26 0.64
N LYS A 121 21.18 -22.43 1.02
CA LYS A 121 20.47 -22.69 1.16
C LYS A 121 19.67 -22.77 0.80
N HIS A 122 19.89 -22.54 0.99
CA HIS A 122 18.99 -22.65 0.78
C HIS A 122 18.41 -22.62 0.42
N PRO A 123 18.93 -22.77 0.47
CA PRO A 123 18.20 -22.60 0.31
C PRO A 123 17.58 -22.61 0.23
N GLY A 124 17.82 -22.31 0.43
CA GLY A 124 17.10 -22.28 0.48
C GLY A 124 16.85 -22.42 0.42
#